data_8c0822f9da3d8dfb0e6f1640f211ba45
#
_entry.id   8c0822f9da3d8dfb0e6f1640f211ba45
#
_cell.length_a   1.000
_cell.length_b   1.000
_cell.length_c   1.000
_cell.angle_alpha   90.00
_cell.angle_beta   90.00
_cell.angle_gamma   90.00
#
_symmetry.space_group_name_H-M   'P 1'
#
loop_
_entity.id
_entity.type
_entity.pdbx_description
1 polymer ?
#
loop_
_entity_poly.entity_id
_entity_poly.type
_entity_poly.pdbx_seq_one_letter_code
_entity_poly.pdbx_strand_id
1 'polypeptide(L)'
;MNAIELAEGLGSAGIERGDSILVHSSLSSLGWVDGGAEAVVDALLDAVGEHGTVLFPTLTGCPDDSRDNPPVFDAANSRCWTGTIPETARRRPDAIRSLHPTHSVAAFGELSQWITEGHELVRTPCGFGSPYDKLASIGGKVVLIGVTQAANTSFHHAEELAEAPYVLQPEPADITLVDTQGNDLEMHGTYLHLWGPRRGYEALESAMIELGICRVGQVGEAKVRVIDASLQRMFLVRKLIEDPLAVLDVSERSAWM
;
A
#
# COMPACT_ATOMS: atom_id res chain seq x y z
N MET A 1 -13.40 21.47 4.83
CA MET A 1 -12.09 21.39 5.51
C MET A 1 -11.05 21.96 4.57
N ASN A 2 -10.21 22.87 5.07
CA ASN A 2 -9.09 23.45 4.33
C ASN A 2 -7.79 22.67 4.60
N ALA A 3 -6.69 22.99 3.89
CA ALA A 3 -5.42 22.27 4.00
C ALA A 3 -4.80 22.34 5.41
N ILE A 4 -4.96 23.47 6.12
CA ILE A 4 -4.42 23.64 7.48
C ILE A 4 -5.16 22.72 8.46
N GLU A 5 -6.50 22.75 8.43
CA GLU A 5 -7.33 21.88 9.27
C GLU A 5 -7.05 20.41 9.01
N LEU A 6 -6.76 20.05 7.74
CA LEU A 6 -6.40 18.69 7.35
C LEU A 6 -5.04 18.30 7.95
N ALA A 7 -4.01 19.13 7.81
CA ALA A 7 -2.68 18.86 8.35
C ALA A 7 -2.68 18.77 9.88
N GLU A 8 -3.40 19.66 10.57
CA GLU A 8 -3.58 19.62 12.04
C GLU A 8 -4.29 18.33 12.48
N GLY A 9 -5.32 17.92 11.73
CA GLY A 9 -6.04 16.69 11.98
C GLY A 9 -5.15 15.44 11.81
N LEU A 10 -4.33 15.41 10.76
CA LEU A 10 -3.35 14.33 10.52
C LEU A 10 -2.32 14.25 11.65
N GLY A 11 -1.77 15.39 12.10
CA GLY A 11 -0.88 15.44 13.26
C GLY A 11 -1.55 14.91 14.53
N SER A 12 -2.79 15.32 14.80
CA SER A 12 -3.57 14.85 15.95
C SER A 12 -3.87 13.34 15.89
N ALA A 13 -4.00 12.77 14.68
CA ALA A 13 -4.16 11.34 14.46
C ALA A 13 -2.87 10.55 14.73
N GLY A 14 -1.70 11.20 14.78
CA GLY A 14 -0.42 10.57 15.12
C GLY A 14 0.59 10.51 13.97
N ILE A 15 0.42 11.33 12.94
CA ILE A 15 1.45 11.57 11.91
C ILE A 15 2.38 12.67 12.41
N GLU A 16 3.68 12.40 12.40
CA GLU A 16 4.70 13.30 12.92
C GLU A 16 5.66 13.75 11.80
N ARG A 17 6.35 14.86 12.04
CA ARG A 17 7.37 15.32 11.10
C ARG A 17 8.54 14.33 11.05
N GLY A 18 8.98 14.01 9.82
CA GLY A 18 10.00 12.99 9.56
C GLY A 18 9.44 11.57 9.37
N ASP A 19 8.13 11.37 9.54
CA ASP A 19 7.54 10.06 9.28
C ASP A 19 7.65 9.65 7.82
N SER A 20 7.87 8.35 7.59
CA SER A 20 7.62 7.69 6.30
C SER A 20 6.29 6.97 6.36
N ILE A 21 5.33 7.36 5.50
CA ILE A 21 3.97 6.86 5.56
C ILE A 21 3.49 6.28 4.23
N LEU A 22 2.76 5.16 4.28
CA LEU A 22 2.01 4.60 3.15
C LEU A 22 0.52 4.86 3.37
N VAL A 23 -0.12 5.60 2.44
CA VAL A 23 -1.47 6.14 2.63
C VAL A 23 -2.49 5.44 1.75
N HIS A 24 -3.44 4.75 2.36
CA HIS A 24 -4.68 4.29 1.73
C HIS A 24 -5.81 5.24 2.11
N SER A 25 -6.61 5.68 1.15
CA SER A 25 -7.55 6.77 1.41
C SER A 25 -8.82 6.73 0.57
N SER A 26 -9.87 7.30 1.12
CA SER A 26 -11.10 7.62 0.41
C SER A 26 -11.36 9.13 0.53
N LEU A 27 -11.28 9.86 -0.59
CA LEU A 27 -11.52 11.31 -0.60
C LEU A 27 -12.91 11.65 -0.09
N SER A 28 -13.92 10.90 -0.50
CA SER A 28 -15.32 11.16 -0.11
C SER A 28 -15.60 10.98 1.37
N SER A 29 -14.79 10.19 2.07
CA SER A 29 -14.95 9.96 3.52
C SER A 29 -14.49 11.13 4.38
N LEU A 30 -13.66 12.03 3.84
CA LEU A 30 -13.18 13.24 4.54
C LEU A 30 -14.28 14.33 4.65
N GLY A 31 -15.39 14.18 3.93
CA GLY A 31 -16.32 15.26 3.68
C GLY A 31 -15.80 16.21 2.59
N TRP A 32 -16.27 17.47 2.61
CA TRP A 32 -15.82 18.47 1.64
C TRP A 32 -14.40 18.95 1.99
N VAL A 33 -13.47 18.81 1.04
CA VAL A 33 -12.08 19.32 1.13
C VAL A 33 -11.85 20.36 0.04
N ASP A 34 -11.50 21.58 0.44
CA ASP A 34 -11.16 22.66 -0.49
C ASP A 34 -9.88 22.30 -1.25
N GLY A 35 -9.93 22.31 -2.58
CA GLY A 35 -8.83 21.84 -3.43
C GLY A 35 -8.81 20.33 -3.67
N GLY A 36 -9.73 19.56 -3.06
CA GLY A 36 -9.94 18.14 -3.35
C GLY A 36 -8.71 17.27 -3.09
N ALA A 37 -8.42 16.34 -4.01
CA ALA A 37 -7.34 15.37 -3.85
C ALA A 37 -5.94 16.00 -3.82
N GLU A 38 -5.72 17.09 -4.56
CA GLU A 38 -4.45 17.84 -4.54
C GLU A 38 -4.17 18.39 -3.14
N ALA A 39 -5.17 19.02 -2.51
CA ALA A 39 -5.02 19.56 -1.16
C ALA A 39 -4.76 18.46 -0.12
N VAL A 40 -5.29 17.25 -0.32
CA VAL A 40 -5.00 16.10 0.56
C VAL A 40 -3.54 15.65 0.40
N VAL A 41 -3.04 15.57 -0.84
CA VAL A 41 -1.62 15.23 -1.09
C VAL A 41 -0.71 16.28 -0.44
N ASP A 42 -0.98 17.57 -0.66
CA ASP A 42 -0.19 18.65 -0.07
C ASP A 42 -0.20 18.62 1.46
N ALA A 43 -1.37 18.42 2.07
CA ALA A 43 -1.49 18.33 3.53
C ALA A 43 -0.74 17.12 4.14
N LEU A 44 -0.67 16.00 3.44
CA LEU A 44 0.11 14.83 3.86
C LEU A 44 1.62 15.12 3.78
N LEU A 45 2.07 15.79 2.72
CA LEU A 45 3.46 16.21 2.56
C LEU A 45 3.85 17.25 3.64
N ASP A 46 2.97 18.21 3.91
CA ASP A 46 3.17 19.21 4.97
C ASP A 46 3.21 18.55 6.35
N ALA A 47 2.36 17.56 6.62
CA ALA A 47 2.30 16.88 7.91
C ALA A 47 3.61 16.14 8.22
N VAL A 48 4.17 15.41 7.25
CA VAL A 48 5.46 14.72 7.45
C VAL A 48 6.67 15.66 7.31
N GLY A 49 6.51 16.78 6.59
CA GLY A 49 7.54 17.81 6.41
C GLY A 49 8.73 17.36 5.56
N GLU A 50 9.77 18.20 5.53
CA GLU A 50 10.92 18.11 4.63
C GLU A 50 11.67 16.78 4.73
N HIS A 51 11.80 16.20 5.91
CA HIS A 51 12.49 14.93 6.15
C HIS A 51 11.55 13.72 6.14
N GLY A 52 10.27 13.93 5.82
CA GLY A 52 9.30 12.88 5.72
C GLY A 52 9.23 12.26 4.32
N THR A 53 8.50 11.15 4.24
CA THR A 53 8.24 10.46 2.97
C THR A 53 6.80 9.99 2.93
N VAL A 54 6.10 10.28 1.83
CA VAL A 54 4.70 9.84 1.63
C VAL A 54 4.62 8.92 0.43
N LEU A 55 4.02 7.75 0.63
CA LEU A 55 3.75 6.76 -0.41
C LEU A 55 2.25 6.60 -0.61
N PHE A 56 1.84 6.47 -1.87
CA PHE A 56 0.48 6.13 -2.27
C PHE A 56 0.50 4.83 -3.08
N PRO A 57 -0.25 3.80 -2.71
CA PRO A 57 -0.40 2.61 -3.54
C PRO A 57 -1.07 2.96 -4.86
N THR A 58 -0.40 2.67 -5.97
CA THR A 58 -0.90 2.97 -7.32
C THR A 58 -1.14 1.68 -8.10
N LEU A 59 -1.99 0.82 -7.52
CA LEU A 59 -2.23 -0.52 -8.02
C LEU A 59 -2.94 -0.51 -9.37
N THR A 60 -2.49 -1.39 -10.26
CA THR A 60 -2.98 -1.55 -11.63
C THR A 60 -3.49 -2.95 -11.93
N GLY A 61 -3.09 -3.96 -11.14
CA GLY A 61 -3.47 -5.35 -11.34
C GLY A 61 -4.97 -5.59 -11.39
N CYS A 62 -5.39 -6.63 -12.09
CA CYS A 62 -6.77 -7.02 -12.23
C CYS A 62 -6.94 -8.56 -12.11
N PRO A 63 -8.20 -9.07 -11.95
CA PRO A 63 -8.45 -10.50 -11.79
C PRO A 63 -8.03 -11.36 -12.98
N ASP A 64 -7.93 -10.78 -14.18
CA ASP A 64 -7.58 -11.48 -15.41
C ASP A 64 -6.05 -11.62 -15.60
N ASP A 65 -5.25 -10.95 -14.77
CA ASP A 65 -3.79 -11.03 -14.83
C ASP A 65 -3.32 -12.45 -14.49
N SER A 66 -2.52 -13.02 -15.38
CA SER A 66 -1.98 -14.36 -15.23
C SER A 66 -0.71 -14.53 -16.06
N ARG A 67 -0.06 -15.69 -15.95
CA ARG A 67 1.05 -16.07 -16.82
C ARG A 67 0.69 -15.98 -18.30
N ASP A 68 -0.51 -16.46 -18.67
CA ASP A 68 -0.97 -16.51 -20.07
C ASP A 68 -1.59 -15.18 -20.54
N ASN A 69 -1.89 -14.29 -19.61
CA ASN A 69 -2.38 -12.94 -19.84
C ASN A 69 -1.61 -11.96 -18.93
N PRO A 70 -0.33 -11.68 -19.19
CA PRO A 70 0.49 -10.85 -18.32
C PRO A 70 -0.06 -9.41 -18.24
N PRO A 71 0.04 -8.78 -17.06
CA PRO A 71 -0.40 -7.40 -16.90
C PRO A 71 0.40 -6.45 -17.81
N VAL A 72 -0.28 -5.45 -18.36
CA VAL A 72 0.33 -4.38 -19.14
C VAL A 72 0.54 -3.17 -18.23
N PHE A 73 1.79 -2.71 -18.13
CA PHE A 73 2.14 -1.59 -17.27
C PHE A 73 3.05 -0.59 -17.99
N ASP A 74 2.59 0.66 -18.02
CA ASP A 74 3.35 1.85 -18.41
C ASP A 74 3.39 2.78 -17.20
N ALA A 75 4.58 3.03 -16.68
CA ALA A 75 4.76 3.80 -15.44
C ALA A 75 4.18 5.21 -15.50
N ALA A 76 4.23 5.85 -16.69
CA ALA A 76 3.68 7.18 -16.90
C ALA A 76 2.15 7.16 -17.09
N ASN A 77 1.62 6.18 -17.85
CA ASN A 77 0.26 6.23 -18.39
C ASN A 77 -0.73 5.28 -17.70
N SER A 78 -0.28 4.15 -17.14
CA SER A 78 -1.20 3.21 -16.49
C SER A 78 -1.88 3.83 -15.28
N ARG A 79 -3.22 3.96 -15.36
CA ARG A 79 -4.05 4.50 -14.28
C ARG A 79 -4.15 3.50 -13.13
N CYS A 80 -4.14 4.01 -11.90
CA CYS A 80 -4.41 3.18 -10.74
C CYS A 80 -5.92 3.18 -10.40
N TRP A 81 -6.38 2.06 -9.85
CA TRP A 81 -7.77 1.92 -9.37
C TRP A 81 -7.92 2.19 -7.85
N THR A 82 -6.84 2.51 -7.15
CA THR A 82 -6.81 2.70 -5.70
C THR A 82 -7.47 4.01 -5.22
N GLY A 83 -8.02 4.79 -6.12
CA GLY A 83 -8.82 5.97 -5.80
C GLY A 83 -8.26 7.29 -6.34
N THR A 84 -9.03 8.37 -6.12
CA THR A 84 -8.70 9.68 -6.68
C THR A 84 -7.42 10.27 -6.11
N ILE A 85 -7.16 10.11 -4.80
CA ILE A 85 -5.95 10.66 -4.17
C ILE A 85 -4.68 9.99 -4.72
N PRO A 86 -4.53 8.66 -4.76
CA PRO A 86 -3.38 8.00 -5.39
C PRO A 86 -3.24 8.32 -6.88
N GLU A 87 -4.34 8.40 -7.62
CA GLU A 87 -4.32 8.75 -9.05
C GLU A 87 -3.84 10.19 -9.27
N THR A 88 -4.23 11.13 -8.40
CA THR A 88 -3.74 12.50 -8.42
C THR A 88 -2.25 12.54 -8.07
N ALA A 89 -1.84 11.88 -7.00
CA ALA A 89 -0.46 11.83 -6.53
C ALA A 89 0.50 11.32 -7.62
N ARG A 90 0.20 10.16 -8.26
CA ARG A 90 1.09 9.58 -9.27
C ARG A 90 1.31 10.47 -10.50
N ARG A 91 0.40 11.42 -10.77
CA ARG A 91 0.46 12.33 -11.94
C ARG A 91 1.24 13.61 -11.67
N ARG A 92 1.62 13.85 -10.44
CA ARG A 92 2.43 15.02 -10.07
C ARG A 92 3.83 14.89 -10.64
N PRO A 93 4.45 15.99 -11.10
CA PRO A 93 5.78 15.97 -11.73
C PRO A 93 6.90 15.60 -10.76
N ASP A 94 6.68 15.75 -9.45
CA ASP A 94 7.58 15.43 -8.35
C ASP A 94 7.39 14.02 -7.79
N ALA A 95 6.44 13.25 -8.31
CA ALA A 95 6.20 11.87 -7.93
C ALA A 95 7.25 10.93 -8.51
N ILE A 96 7.80 10.04 -7.68
CA ILE A 96 8.60 8.90 -8.14
C ILE A 96 7.73 7.65 -8.05
N ARG A 97 7.42 7.05 -9.19
CA ARG A 97 6.62 5.83 -9.26
C ARG A 97 7.51 4.59 -9.33
N SER A 98 7.32 3.63 -8.43
CA SER A 98 8.03 2.35 -8.49
C SER A 98 7.58 1.51 -9.69
N LEU A 99 8.50 0.73 -10.25
CA LEU A 99 8.26 -0.08 -11.45
C LEU A 99 7.82 -1.48 -11.06
N HIS A 100 6.52 -1.66 -10.88
CA HIS A 100 5.93 -2.99 -10.68
C HIS A 100 4.57 -3.06 -11.39
N PRO A 101 4.30 -4.12 -12.16
CA PRO A 101 3.16 -4.17 -13.09
C PRO A 101 1.80 -4.13 -12.39
N THR A 102 1.71 -4.56 -11.14
CA THR A 102 0.43 -4.62 -10.42
C THR A 102 0.40 -3.83 -9.12
N HIS A 103 1.54 -3.70 -8.41
CA HIS A 103 1.59 -3.16 -7.03
C HIS A 103 2.55 -1.96 -6.89
N SER A 104 2.69 -1.14 -7.93
CA SER A 104 3.50 0.08 -7.86
C SER A 104 3.00 1.03 -6.76
N VAL A 105 3.90 1.88 -6.27
CA VAL A 105 3.59 3.01 -5.39
C VAL A 105 4.10 4.30 -6.04
N ALA A 106 3.43 5.44 -5.77
CA ALA A 106 3.97 6.76 -6.03
C ALA A 106 4.50 7.34 -4.71
N ALA A 107 5.72 7.82 -4.69
CA ALA A 107 6.41 8.30 -3.49
C ALA A 107 6.92 9.74 -3.65
N PHE A 108 6.95 10.47 -2.52
CA PHE A 108 7.44 11.84 -2.39
C PHE A 108 8.30 11.95 -1.13
N GLY A 109 9.22 12.89 -1.11
CA GLY A 109 10.02 13.21 0.07
C GLY A 109 11.39 12.55 0.09
N GLU A 110 12.07 12.61 1.24
CA GLU A 110 13.50 12.34 1.38
C GLU A 110 13.89 10.93 0.92
N LEU A 111 13.11 9.91 1.26
CA LEU A 111 13.40 8.52 0.93
C LEU A 111 12.69 8.01 -0.33
N SER A 112 12.01 8.89 -1.10
CA SER A 112 11.18 8.49 -2.24
C SER A 112 11.95 7.69 -3.29
N GLN A 113 13.17 8.09 -3.64
CA GLN A 113 14.02 7.37 -4.58
C GLN A 113 14.42 6.00 -4.03
N TRP A 114 14.94 5.94 -2.82
CA TRP A 114 15.38 4.70 -2.20
C TRP A 114 14.25 3.68 -2.04
N ILE A 115 13.06 4.15 -1.65
CA ILE A 115 11.95 3.24 -1.36
C ILE A 115 11.33 2.65 -2.63
N THR A 116 11.39 3.38 -3.76
CA THR A 116 10.80 2.96 -5.04
C THR A 116 11.75 2.18 -5.94
N GLU A 117 13.07 2.40 -5.84
CA GLU A 117 14.04 1.75 -6.71
C GLU A 117 14.09 0.23 -6.53
N GLY A 118 14.33 -0.50 -7.62
CA GLY A 118 14.51 -1.95 -7.59
C GLY A 118 13.21 -2.74 -7.39
N HIS A 119 12.02 -2.12 -7.40
CA HIS A 119 10.76 -2.86 -7.27
C HIS A 119 10.55 -3.81 -8.46
N GLU A 120 11.09 -3.49 -9.63
CA GLU A 120 11.12 -4.33 -10.84
C GLU A 120 12.00 -5.58 -10.69
N LEU A 121 12.89 -5.60 -9.71
CA LEU A 121 13.74 -6.75 -9.39
C LEU A 121 13.12 -7.72 -8.37
N VAL A 122 12.01 -7.31 -7.76
CA VAL A 122 11.30 -8.11 -6.75
C VAL A 122 10.39 -9.11 -7.47
N ARG A 123 10.54 -10.39 -7.13
CA ARG A 123 9.80 -11.48 -7.80
C ARG A 123 8.33 -11.59 -7.41
N THR A 124 7.90 -10.90 -6.38
CA THR A 124 6.52 -10.94 -5.86
C THR A 124 6.05 -9.51 -5.56
N PRO A 125 4.74 -9.22 -5.64
CA PRO A 125 4.23 -7.85 -5.59
C PRO A 125 4.60 -7.05 -4.33
N CYS A 126 4.64 -7.71 -3.17
CA CYS A 126 4.89 -7.08 -1.88
C CYS A 126 6.03 -7.74 -1.08
N GLY A 127 6.85 -8.58 -1.74
CA GLY A 127 7.90 -9.36 -1.10
C GLY A 127 9.11 -8.56 -0.62
N PHE A 128 10.15 -9.28 -0.25
CA PHE A 128 11.40 -8.70 0.24
C PHE A 128 12.03 -7.75 -0.80
N GLY A 129 12.36 -6.53 -0.39
CA GLY A 129 12.90 -5.47 -1.24
C GLY A 129 11.82 -4.58 -1.90
N SER A 130 10.54 -4.92 -1.81
CA SER A 130 9.44 -4.06 -2.27
C SER A 130 9.34 -2.77 -1.42
N PRO A 131 8.63 -1.73 -1.90
CA PRO A 131 8.33 -0.55 -1.10
C PRO A 131 7.63 -0.85 0.23
N TYR A 132 6.83 -1.92 0.29
CA TYR A 132 6.14 -2.37 1.49
C TYR A 132 7.11 -2.94 2.54
N ASP A 133 8.08 -3.74 2.11
CA ASP A 133 9.16 -4.25 2.95
C ASP A 133 10.06 -3.13 3.44
N LYS A 134 10.50 -2.25 2.53
CA LYS A 134 11.36 -1.12 2.85
C LYS A 134 10.72 -0.20 3.89
N LEU A 135 9.43 0.14 3.72
CA LEU A 135 8.67 0.94 4.69
C LEU A 135 8.66 0.28 6.08
N ALA A 136 8.33 -1.01 6.15
CA ALA A 136 8.32 -1.74 7.42
C ALA A 136 9.73 -1.84 8.05
N SER A 137 10.78 -1.93 7.22
CA SER A 137 12.17 -2.06 7.70
C SER A 137 12.73 -0.80 8.35
N ILE A 138 12.21 0.38 7.97
CA ILE A 138 12.61 1.66 8.58
C ILE A 138 11.67 2.13 9.70
N GLY A 139 10.70 1.30 10.12
CA GLY A 139 9.73 1.67 11.14
C GLY A 139 8.72 2.72 10.65
N GLY A 140 8.41 2.71 9.36
CA GLY A 140 7.40 3.60 8.78
C GLY A 140 5.99 3.23 9.22
N LYS A 141 5.01 4.04 8.82
CA LYS A 141 3.61 3.88 9.24
C LYS A 141 2.70 3.60 8.04
N VAL A 142 1.67 2.79 8.24
CA VAL A 142 0.54 2.66 7.29
C VAL A 142 -0.61 3.52 7.81
N VAL A 143 -1.13 4.38 6.94
CA VAL A 143 -2.21 5.31 7.27
C VAL A 143 -3.44 4.98 6.44
N LEU A 144 -4.57 4.70 7.12
CA LEU A 144 -5.84 4.42 6.47
C LEU A 144 -6.79 5.60 6.75
N ILE A 145 -7.13 6.38 5.71
CA ILE A 145 -8.02 7.55 5.81
C ILE A 145 -9.38 7.19 5.25
N GLY A 146 -10.36 6.95 6.12
CA GLY A 146 -11.73 6.63 5.75
C GLY A 146 -11.92 5.30 5.03
N VAL A 147 -10.91 4.43 5.07
CA VAL A 147 -10.96 3.05 4.58
C VAL A 147 -10.66 2.09 5.72
N THR A 148 -11.00 0.81 5.57
CA THR A 148 -10.76 -0.23 6.58
C THR A 148 -9.48 -1.01 6.28
N GLN A 149 -9.18 -2.00 7.12
CA GLN A 149 -8.04 -2.90 6.92
C GLN A 149 -8.13 -3.68 5.59
N ALA A 150 -9.31 -3.83 5.00
CA ALA A 150 -9.47 -4.44 3.67
C ALA A 150 -8.71 -3.70 2.55
N ALA A 151 -8.43 -2.41 2.72
CA ALA A 151 -7.63 -1.62 1.79
C ALA A 151 -6.12 -1.70 2.06
N ASN A 152 -5.69 -2.30 3.17
CA ASN A 152 -4.32 -2.28 3.64
C ASN A 152 -3.42 -3.27 2.87
N THR A 153 -2.81 -2.83 1.79
CA THR A 153 -1.92 -3.65 0.94
C THR A 153 -0.70 -4.21 1.71
N SER A 154 -0.28 -3.57 2.81
CA SER A 154 0.85 -4.06 3.63
C SER A 154 0.58 -5.42 4.30
N PHE A 155 -0.68 -5.87 4.36
CA PHE A 155 -1.01 -7.23 4.78
C PHE A 155 -0.44 -8.27 3.81
N HIS A 156 -0.47 -7.98 2.50
CA HIS A 156 0.08 -8.88 1.49
C HIS A 156 1.60 -9.09 1.65
N HIS A 157 2.33 -8.06 2.12
CA HIS A 157 3.74 -8.22 2.46
C HIS A 157 3.94 -9.31 3.52
N ALA A 158 3.14 -9.32 4.58
CA ALA A 158 3.23 -10.36 5.61
C ALA A 158 2.76 -11.73 5.11
N GLU A 159 1.73 -11.80 4.26
CA GLU A 159 1.28 -13.05 3.62
C GLU A 159 2.38 -13.65 2.74
N GLU A 160 3.08 -12.83 1.95
CA GLU A 160 4.20 -13.27 1.11
C GLU A 160 5.40 -13.75 1.93
N LEU A 161 5.79 -13.01 2.98
CA LEU A 161 6.88 -13.40 3.88
C LEU A 161 6.59 -14.71 4.63
N ALA A 162 5.34 -14.97 4.95
CA ALA A 162 4.91 -16.19 5.62
C ALA A 162 4.58 -17.33 4.63
N GLU A 163 4.76 -17.10 3.33
CA GLU A 163 4.48 -18.06 2.26
C GLU A 163 3.03 -18.60 2.34
N ALA A 164 2.06 -17.72 2.62
CA ALA A 164 0.65 -18.09 2.72
C ALA A 164 0.18 -18.74 1.40
N PRO A 165 -0.46 -19.94 1.43
CA PRO A 165 -0.66 -20.76 0.23
C PRO A 165 -1.64 -20.15 -0.79
N TYR A 166 -2.37 -19.12 -0.40
CA TYR A 166 -3.42 -18.47 -1.19
C TYR A 166 -3.03 -17.06 -1.70
N VAL A 167 -1.77 -16.61 -1.50
CA VAL A 167 -1.40 -15.23 -1.84
C VAL A 167 -0.91 -15.07 -3.27
N LEU A 168 -0.13 -16.03 -3.77
CA LEU A 168 0.48 -15.98 -5.09
C LEU A 168 -0.11 -17.02 -6.03
N GLN A 169 -0.13 -16.69 -7.32
CA GLN A 169 -0.42 -17.65 -8.37
C GLN A 169 0.69 -18.71 -8.42
N PRO A 170 0.36 -19.96 -8.78
CA PRO A 170 1.33 -21.07 -8.70
C PRO A 170 2.45 -20.96 -9.74
N GLU A 171 2.22 -20.27 -10.84
CA GLU A 171 3.17 -20.12 -11.94
C GLU A 171 3.57 -18.66 -12.13
N PRO A 172 4.88 -18.36 -12.26
CA PRO A 172 5.36 -17.03 -12.55
C PRO A 172 5.10 -16.63 -14.00
N ALA A 173 5.01 -15.33 -14.24
CA ALA A 173 4.89 -14.70 -15.55
C ALA A 173 6.16 -13.99 -15.96
N ASP A 174 6.42 -13.89 -17.25
CA ASP A 174 7.36 -12.95 -17.84
C ASP A 174 6.57 -11.72 -18.31
N ILE A 175 6.99 -10.54 -17.89
CA ILE A 175 6.23 -9.31 -18.05
C ILE A 175 7.13 -8.23 -18.64
N THR A 176 6.68 -7.60 -19.71
CA THR A 176 7.28 -6.37 -20.23
C THR A 176 6.55 -5.18 -19.64
N LEU A 177 7.27 -4.27 -19.00
CA LEU A 177 6.74 -2.98 -18.55
C LEU A 177 7.46 -1.82 -19.25
N VAL A 178 6.80 -0.67 -19.29
CA VAL A 178 7.38 0.57 -19.84
C VAL A 178 7.73 1.50 -18.69
N ASP A 179 8.97 1.95 -18.62
CA ASP A 179 9.43 2.89 -17.60
C ASP A 179 8.92 4.33 -17.85
N THR A 180 9.27 5.27 -16.99
CA THR A 180 8.86 6.68 -17.11
C THR A 180 9.51 7.41 -18.28
N GLN A 181 10.54 6.82 -18.92
CA GLN A 181 11.26 7.36 -20.07
C GLN A 181 10.78 6.73 -21.38
N GLY A 182 9.88 5.73 -21.31
CA GLY A 182 9.34 5.03 -22.47
C GLY A 182 10.21 3.84 -22.91
N ASN A 183 11.13 3.35 -22.08
CA ASN A 183 11.91 2.15 -22.36
C ASN A 183 11.20 0.90 -21.86
N ASP A 184 11.31 -0.17 -22.67
CA ASP A 184 10.84 -1.50 -22.24
C ASP A 184 11.82 -2.11 -21.23
N LEU A 185 11.26 -2.66 -20.16
CA LEU A 185 11.98 -3.43 -19.14
C LEU A 185 11.34 -4.80 -19.01
N GLU A 186 12.19 -5.84 -19.00
CA GLU A 186 11.75 -7.22 -18.84
C GLU A 186 11.85 -7.65 -17.39
N MET A 187 10.73 -8.17 -16.85
CA MET A 187 10.68 -8.84 -15.56
C MET A 187 10.45 -10.33 -15.80
N HIS A 188 11.42 -11.15 -15.40
CA HIS A 188 11.35 -12.60 -15.61
C HIS A 188 11.01 -13.35 -14.32
N GLY A 189 10.09 -14.30 -14.45
CA GLY A 189 9.73 -15.18 -13.34
C GLY A 189 9.02 -14.44 -12.20
N THR A 190 8.19 -13.45 -12.52
CA THR A 190 7.44 -12.64 -11.55
C THR A 190 6.16 -13.35 -11.17
N TYR A 191 5.96 -13.58 -9.88
CA TYR A 191 4.69 -14.10 -9.35
C TYR A 191 3.66 -12.99 -9.21
N LEU A 192 2.42 -13.30 -9.56
CA LEU A 192 1.29 -12.40 -9.42
C LEU A 192 0.45 -12.81 -8.21
N HIS A 193 -0.27 -11.86 -7.61
CA HIS A 193 -1.24 -12.21 -6.57
C HIS A 193 -2.39 -13.04 -7.14
N LEU A 194 -2.82 -14.02 -6.37
CA LEU A 194 -4.02 -14.78 -6.64
C LEU A 194 -5.25 -13.97 -6.23
N TRP A 195 -6.09 -13.64 -7.20
CA TRP A 195 -7.38 -13.00 -6.97
C TRP A 195 -8.41 -14.05 -6.54
N GLY A 196 -9.22 -13.72 -5.57
CA GLY A 196 -10.35 -14.59 -5.22
C GLY A 196 -10.52 -14.83 -3.73
N PRO A 197 -9.60 -15.46 -3.00
CA PRO A 197 -9.83 -15.70 -1.58
C PRO A 197 -10.05 -14.41 -0.81
N ARG A 198 -11.20 -14.29 -0.13
CA ARG A 198 -11.52 -13.11 0.69
C ARG A 198 -10.71 -13.14 1.98
N ARG A 199 -10.16 -11.99 2.33
CA ARG A 199 -9.40 -11.78 3.57
C ARG A 199 -10.30 -11.17 4.63
N GLY A 200 -10.17 -11.66 5.87
CA GLY A 200 -10.87 -11.15 7.05
C GLY A 200 -9.99 -10.18 7.87
N TYR A 201 -9.27 -9.27 7.20
CA TYR A 201 -8.31 -8.37 7.85
C TYR A 201 -8.92 -7.50 8.94
N GLU A 202 -10.20 -7.11 8.80
CA GLU A 202 -10.91 -6.31 9.79
C GLU A 202 -10.99 -6.98 11.16
N ALA A 203 -11.05 -8.31 11.20
CA ALA A 203 -11.10 -9.07 12.44
C ALA A 203 -9.85 -8.90 13.31
N LEU A 204 -8.74 -8.46 12.71
CA LEU A 204 -7.45 -8.26 13.39
C LEU A 204 -7.31 -6.86 13.99
N GLU A 205 -8.15 -5.89 13.60
CA GLU A 205 -8.01 -4.49 14.01
C GLU A 205 -8.06 -4.32 15.54
N SER A 206 -8.99 -4.97 16.22
CA SER A 206 -9.11 -4.87 17.68
C SER A 206 -7.84 -5.34 18.40
N ALA A 207 -7.27 -6.48 17.97
CA ALA A 207 -6.03 -6.99 18.54
C ALA A 207 -4.84 -6.06 18.27
N MET A 208 -4.76 -5.47 17.05
CA MET A 208 -3.72 -4.48 16.75
C MET A 208 -3.85 -3.21 17.59
N ILE A 209 -5.07 -2.78 17.90
CA ILE A 209 -5.30 -1.63 18.80
C ILE A 209 -4.87 -1.98 20.23
N GLU A 210 -5.28 -3.12 20.77
CA GLU A 210 -4.93 -3.58 22.12
C GLU A 210 -3.41 -3.73 22.32
N LEU A 211 -2.69 -4.14 21.26
CA LEU A 211 -1.23 -4.29 21.25
C LEU A 211 -0.48 -2.97 20.98
N GLY A 212 -1.21 -1.87 20.74
CA GLY A 212 -0.59 -0.57 20.43
C GLY A 212 0.01 -0.49 19.02
N ILE A 213 -0.29 -1.44 18.15
CA ILE A 213 0.17 -1.47 16.74
C ILE A 213 -0.62 -0.47 15.89
N CYS A 214 -1.92 -0.33 16.18
CA CYS A 214 -2.85 0.55 15.47
C CYS A 214 -3.43 1.60 16.41
N ARG A 215 -3.28 2.87 16.06
CA ARG A 215 -3.94 4.01 16.69
C ARG A 215 -5.09 4.48 15.83
N VAL A 216 -6.21 4.80 16.44
CA VAL A 216 -7.40 5.31 15.77
C VAL A 216 -7.64 6.77 16.13
N GLY A 217 -7.87 7.60 15.12
CA GLY A 217 -8.21 9.01 15.22
C GLY A 217 -9.31 9.40 14.23
N GLN A 218 -9.50 10.70 14.06
CA GLN A 218 -10.47 11.26 13.14
C GLN A 218 -9.89 12.51 12.46
N VAL A 219 -10.15 12.66 11.14
CA VAL A 219 -9.79 13.83 10.35
C VAL A 219 -11.00 14.19 9.49
N GLY A 220 -11.56 15.38 9.69
CA GLY A 220 -12.85 15.71 9.10
C GLY A 220 -13.91 14.70 9.51
N GLU A 221 -14.62 14.13 8.53
CA GLU A 221 -15.58 13.06 8.75
C GLU A 221 -14.97 11.65 8.73
N ALA A 222 -13.70 11.53 8.31
CA ALA A 222 -13.02 10.26 8.14
C ALA A 222 -12.47 9.70 9.45
N LYS A 223 -12.74 8.43 9.72
CA LYS A 223 -11.97 7.64 10.68
C LYS A 223 -10.58 7.38 10.11
N VAL A 224 -9.54 7.72 10.87
CA VAL A 224 -8.14 7.51 10.47
C VAL A 224 -7.50 6.46 11.37
N ARG A 225 -6.71 5.59 10.76
CA ARG A 225 -5.90 4.59 11.44
C ARG A 225 -4.44 4.84 11.10
N VAL A 226 -3.60 4.92 12.12
CA VAL A 226 -2.14 5.03 11.98
C VAL A 226 -1.54 3.77 12.59
N ILE A 227 -0.83 3.02 11.79
CA ILE A 227 -0.38 1.66 12.08
C ILE A 227 1.14 1.62 11.94
N ASP A 228 1.84 1.12 12.94
CA ASP A 228 3.27 0.82 12.84
C ASP A 228 3.48 -0.35 11.88
N ALA A 229 4.14 -0.10 10.75
CA ALA A 229 4.32 -1.09 9.69
C ALA A 229 5.22 -2.26 10.11
N SER A 230 6.23 -2.01 10.95
CA SER A 230 7.14 -3.04 11.47
C SER A 230 6.43 -3.97 12.45
N LEU A 231 5.72 -3.38 13.41
CA LEU A 231 4.94 -4.17 14.39
C LEU A 231 3.79 -4.92 13.71
N GLN A 232 3.11 -4.32 12.74
CA GLN A 232 2.09 -5.00 11.93
C GLN A 232 2.68 -6.22 11.23
N ARG A 233 3.82 -6.05 10.53
CA ARG A 233 4.52 -7.16 9.85
C ARG A 233 4.83 -8.30 10.83
N MET A 234 5.44 -7.99 11.97
CA MET A 234 5.79 -8.99 12.99
C MET A 234 4.57 -9.73 13.53
N PHE A 235 3.50 -9.00 13.84
CA PHE A 235 2.23 -9.55 14.34
C PHE A 235 1.60 -10.52 13.32
N LEU A 236 1.53 -10.10 12.05
CA LEU A 236 0.90 -10.88 10.99
C LEU A 236 1.72 -12.11 10.61
N VAL A 237 3.04 -11.97 10.42
CA VAL A 237 3.92 -13.10 10.09
C VAL A 237 3.86 -14.16 11.20
N ARG A 238 3.90 -13.75 12.47
CA ARG A 238 3.73 -14.69 13.58
C ARG A 238 2.40 -15.44 13.51
N LYS A 239 1.30 -14.73 13.29
CA LYS A 239 -0.02 -15.36 13.15
C LYS A 239 -0.09 -16.35 12.00
N LEU A 240 0.50 -16.01 10.87
CA LEU A 240 0.51 -16.86 9.67
C LEU A 240 1.43 -18.07 9.79
N ILE A 241 2.52 -17.97 10.57
CA ILE A 241 3.37 -19.12 10.91
C ILE A 241 2.58 -20.10 11.82
N GLU A 242 1.81 -19.58 12.77
CA GLU A 242 0.98 -20.39 13.68
C GLU A 242 -0.23 -21.03 12.95
N ASP A 243 -0.88 -20.28 12.07
CA ASP A 243 -2.00 -20.71 11.22
C ASP A 243 -1.88 -20.04 9.84
N PRO A 244 -1.42 -20.75 8.80
CA PRO A 244 -1.28 -20.18 7.45
C PRO A 244 -2.56 -19.58 6.85
N LEU A 245 -3.73 -19.90 7.41
CA LEU A 245 -5.03 -19.38 6.98
C LEU A 245 -5.58 -18.28 7.92
N ALA A 246 -4.78 -17.80 8.89
CA ALA A 246 -5.23 -16.90 9.96
C ALA A 246 -5.93 -15.62 9.48
N VAL A 247 -5.55 -15.10 8.31
CA VAL A 247 -6.10 -13.86 7.76
C VAL A 247 -7.17 -14.07 6.68
N LEU A 248 -7.48 -15.33 6.32
CA LEU A 248 -8.62 -15.61 5.44
C LEU A 248 -9.95 -15.42 6.18
N ASP A 249 -10.95 -14.98 5.42
CA ASP A 249 -12.34 -15.09 5.87
C ASP A 249 -12.65 -16.55 6.21
N VAL A 250 -13.40 -16.76 7.28
CA VAL A 250 -13.72 -18.12 7.79
C VAL A 250 -14.39 -18.97 6.70
N SER A 251 -15.22 -18.34 5.85
CA SER A 251 -15.91 -19.01 4.74
C SER A 251 -14.98 -19.53 3.64
N GLU A 252 -13.77 -18.98 3.53
CA GLU A 252 -12.80 -19.36 2.50
C GLU A 252 -11.87 -20.49 2.94
N ARG A 253 -11.67 -20.69 4.24
CA ARG A 253 -10.64 -21.59 4.79
C ARG A 253 -10.77 -23.04 4.33
N SER A 254 -11.99 -23.54 4.16
CA SER A 254 -12.22 -24.94 3.76
C SER A 254 -11.67 -25.32 2.38
N ALA A 255 -11.47 -24.34 1.51
CA ALA A 255 -10.89 -24.56 0.18
C ALA A 255 -9.35 -24.73 0.22
N TRP A 256 -8.72 -24.44 1.36
CA TRP A 256 -7.26 -24.43 1.53
C TRP A 256 -6.74 -25.41 2.59
N MET A 257 -7.64 -26.18 3.23
CA MET A 257 -7.32 -27.29 4.13
C MET A 257 -7.23 -28.61 3.37
#